data_7cc69df201abc63783b8ca397688648d
#
_entry.id   7cc69df201abc63783b8ca397688648d
#
_cell.length_a   1.000
_cell.length_b   1.000
_cell.length_c   1.000
_cell.angle_alpha   90.00
_cell.angle_beta   90.00
_cell.angle_gamma   90.00
#
_symmetry.space_group_name_H-M   'P 1'
#
loop_
_entity.id
_entity.type
_entity.pdbx_description
1 polymer ?
#
loop_
_entity_poly.entity_id
_entity_poly.type
_entity_poly.pdbx_seq_one_letter_code
_entity_poly.pdbx_strand_id
1 'polypeptide(L)'
;MNDNYENLLYNVNEPIVCEACLKEYKNLDNPDIALRDYIKVEVGFTRIGIQVWCQRHEKNICHIDFEGNRPPADFRCLEKS
;
A
#
# COMPACT_ATOMS: atom_id res chain seq x y z
N MET A 1 -1.01 -8.53 26.90
CA MET A 1 -1.00 -8.03 26.62
C MET A 1 -0.51 -7.78 25.66
N ASN A 2 -0.10 -7.90 25.30
CA ASN A 2 0.42 -7.57 24.41
C ASN A 2 0.54 -8.31 23.17
N ASP A 3 -0.05 -9.47 22.92
CA ASP A 3 -0.01 -10.23 21.71
C ASP A 3 -0.59 -9.46 20.52
N ASN A 4 -1.69 -8.74 20.75
CA ASN A 4 -2.27 -7.96 19.69
C ASN A 4 -1.33 -6.87 19.21
N TYR A 5 -0.60 -6.30 20.15
CA TYR A 5 0.31 -5.23 19.82
C TYR A 5 1.47 -5.76 18.98
N GLU A 6 1.96 -6.94 19.31
CA GLU A 6 3.05 -7.53 18.55
C GLU A 6 2.65 -7.84 17.13
N ASN A 7 1.38 -8.21 16.93
CA ASN A 7 0.91 -8.52 15.59
C ASN A 7 0.90 -7.30 14.68
N LEU A 8 0.95 -6.12 15.26
CA LEU A 8 0.97 -4.90 14.46
C LEU A 8 2.37 -4.52 14.02
N LEU A 9 3.36 -5.31 14.43
CA LEU A 9 4.76 -4.99 14.14
C LEU A 9 5.36 -5.83 13.04
N TYR A 10 4.51 -6.43 12.21
CA TYR A 10 5.03 -7.22 11.10
C TYR A 10 5.72 -6.30 10.10
N ASN A 11 6.83 -6.77 9.59
CA ASN A 11 7.55 -6.05 8.57
C ASN A 11 6.95 -6.33 7.20
N VAL A 12 7.07 -5.35 6.32
CA VAL A 12 6.67 -5.54 4.94
C VAL A 12 7.76 -6.30 4.23
N ASN A 13 7.44 -7.49 3.73
CA ASN A 13 8.41 -8.30 3.00
C ASN A 13 8.54 -7.86 1.56
N GLU A 14 7.43 -7.52 0.93
CA GLU A 14 7.43 -7.09 -0.45
C GLU A 14 6.46 -5.93 -0.60
N PRO A 15 6.89 -4.83 -1.20
CA PRO A 15 5.98 -3.71 -1.39
C PRO A 15 4.97 -4.04 -2.48
N ILE A 16 3.78 -3.42 -2.37
CA ILE A 16 2.79 -3.52 -3.43
C ILE A 16 3.24 -2.58 -4.53
N VAL A 17 3.40 -3.09 -5.74
CA VAL A 17 3.90 -2.27 -6.82
C VAL A 17 3.09 -2.50 -8.10
N CYS A 18 3.07 -1.48 -8.93
CA CYS A 18 2.51 -1.55 -10.27
C CYS A 18 3.46 -2.37 -11.14
N GLU A 19 2.90 -3.24 -12.00
CA GLU A 19 3.74 -4.06 -12.86
C GLU A 19 4.62 -3.22 -13.76
N ALA A 20 4.08 -2.12 -14.28
CA ALA A 20 4.87 -1.25 -15.14
C ALA A 20 6.00 -0.60 -14.37
N CYS A 21 5.75 -0.21 -13.11
CA CYS A 21 6.81 0.35 -12.28
C CYS A 21 7.90 -0.67 -12.04
N LEU A 22 7.53 -1.92 -11.81
CA LEU A 22 8.52 -2.95 -11.54
C LEU A 22 9.41 -3.16 -12.76
N LYS A 23 8.81 -3.19 -13.94
CA LYS A 23 9.58 -3.36 -15.16
C LYS A 23 10.52 -2.17 -15.39
N GLU A 24 10.01 -0.96 -15.16
CA GLU A 24 10.84 0.22 -15.33
C GLU A 24 12.00 0.23 -14.33
N TYR A 25 11.70 -0.17 -13.09
CA TYR A 25 12.72 -0.20 -12.05
C TYR A 25 13.83 -1.17 -12.41
N LYS A 26 13.48 -2.35 -12.91
CA LYS A 26 14.49 -3.34 -13.29
C LYS A 26 15.35 -2.83 -14.44
N ASN A 27 14.75 -2.06 -15.33
CA ASN A 27 15.50 -1.53 -16.47
C ASN A 27 16.44 -0.40 -16.08
N LEU A 28 16.19 0.25 -14.94
CA LEU A 28 17.11 1.29 -14.48
C LEU A 28 18.46 0.70 -14.11
N ASP A 29 18.45 -0.50 -13.54
CA ASP A 29 19.67 -1.19 -13.14
C ASP A 29 20.53 -0.29 -12.26
N ASN A 30 19.90 0.43 -11.34
CA ASN A 30 20.58 1.35 -10.44
C ASN A 30 20.50 0.82 -9.02
N PRO A 31 21.61 0.28 -8.46
CA PRO A 31 21.56 -0.31 -7.12
C PRO A 31 21.40 0.71 -6.01
N ASP A 32 21.55 1.99 -6.29
CA ASP A 32 21.41 3.01 -5.26
C ASP A 32 19.98 3.37 -4.97
N ILE A 33 19.03 2.92 -5.78
CA ILE A 33 17.62 3.21 -5.61
C ILE A 33 16.88 1.94 -5.25
N ALA A 34 16.25 1.93 -4.07
CA ALA A 34 15.43 0.79 -3.67
C ALA A 34 14.09 0.85 -4.40
N LEU A 35 13.49 -0.31 -4.60
CA LEU A 35 12.20 -0.38 -5.28
C LEU A 35 11.17 0.50 -4.58
N ARG A 36 11.13 0.46 -3.25
CA ARG A 36 10.15 1.24 -2.49
C ARG A 36 10.32 2.75 -2.71
N ASP A 37 11.53 3.16 -3.05
CA ASP A 37 11.78 4.59 -3.28
C ASP A 37 11.47 4.98 -4.71
N TYR A 38 11.44 4.02 -5.62
CA TYR A 38 11.13 4.30 -7.01
C TYR A 38 9.62 4.45 -7.24
N ILE A 39 8.84 3.59 -6.58
CA ILE A 39 7.41 3.55 -6.83
C ILE A 39 6.73 4.79 -6.23
N LYS A 40 5.62 5.16 -6.83
CA LYS A 40 4.81 6.27 -6.34
C LYS A 40 3.39 5.77 -6.21
N VAL A 41 3.04 5.33 -5.01
CA VAL A 41 1.71 4.79 -4.78
C VAL A 41 0.97 5.65 -3.78
N GLU A 42 -0.33 5.70 -3.97
CA GLU A 42 -1.23 6.35 -3.04
C GLU A 42 -2.16 5.28 -2.51
N VAL A 43 -2.29 5.22 -1.19
CA VAL A 43 -3.17 4.25 -0.55
C VAL A 43 -4.20 5.03 0.24
N GLY A 44 -5.46 4.70 0.03
CA GLY A 44 -6.50 5.41 0.73
C GLY A 44 -7.79 4.61 0.78
N PHE A 45 -8.74 5.17 1.52
CA PHE A 45 -10.04 4.54 1.68
C PHE A 45 -10.94 4.96 0.53
N THR A 46 -11.72 4.00 0.05
CA THR A 46 -12.79 4.26 -0.91
C THR A 46 -14.10 4.06 -0.17
N ARG A 47 -15.21 4.21 -0.89
CA ARG A 47 -16.50 3.99 -0.26
C ARG A 47 -16.68 2.57 0.23
N ILE A 48 -15.94 1.63 -0.35
CA ILE A 48 -16.15 0.22 -0.04
C ILE A 48 -14.93 -0.47 0.53
N GLY A 49 -13.77 0.20 0.59
CA GLY A 49 -12.59 -0.47 1.13
C GLY A 49 -11.34 0.38 1.01
N ILE A 50 -10.28 -0.25 0.57
CA ILE A 50 -8.97 0.40 0.43
C ILE A 50 -8.48 0.19 -1.00
N GLN A 51 -7.95 1.25 -1.58
CA GLN A 51 -7.40 1.20 -2.93
C GLN A 51 -5.93 1.57 -2.90
N VAL A 52 -5.14 0.85 -3.67
CA VAL A 52 -3.73 1.17 -3.90
C VAL A 52 -3.61 1.63 -5.34
N TRP A 53 -3.18 2.87 -5.50
CA TRP A 53 -3.18 3.54 -6.80
C TRP A 53 -1.76 3.88 -7.20
N CYS A 54 -1.40 3.62 -8.45
CA CYS A 54 -0.09 4.02 -8.97
C CYS A 54 -0.19 5.42 -9.54
N GLN A 55 0.48 6.37 -8.89
CA GLN A 55 0.46 7.75 -9.35
C GLN A 55 1.28 7.95 -10.61
N ARG A 56 2.30 7.13 -10.79
CA ARG A 56 3.17 7.26 -11.94
C ARG A 56 2.47 6.83 -13.23
N HIS A 57 1.71 5.75 -13.15
CA HIS A 57 1.02 5.20 -14.33
C HIS A 57 -0.48 5.45 -14.30
N GLU A 58 -0.95 6.13 -13.27
CA GLU A 58 -2.36 6.54 -13.15
C GLU A 58 -3.30 5.37 -13.33
N LYS A 59 -3.09 4.33 -12.52
CA LYS A 59 -3.96 3.17 -12.59
C LYS A 59 -4.05 2.50 -11.23
N ASN A 60 -5.12 1.73 -11.08
CA ASN A 60 -5.34 0.97 -9.86
C ASN A 60 -4.42 -0.24 -9.84
N ILE A 61 -3.70 -0.42 -8.72
CA ILE A 61 -2.88 -1.60 -8.53
C ILE A 61 -3.72 -2.70 -7.92
N CYS A 62 -4.46 -2.37 -6.86
CA CYS A 62 -5.39 -3.33 -6.27
C CYS A 62 -6.41 -2.57 -5.46
N HIS A 63 -7.53 -3.23 -5.20
CA HIS A 63 -8.60 -2.67 -4.40
C HIS A 63 -9.12 -3.77 -3.50
N ILE A 64 -9.22 -3.46 -2.21
CA ILE A 64 -9.71 -4.42 -1.24
C ILE A 64 -11.09 -3.97 -0.81
N ASP A 65 -12.08 -4.81 -1.10
CA ASP A 65 -13.47 -4.53 -0.76
C ASP A 65 -13.75 -5.10 0.63
N PHE A 66 -14.16 -4.26 1.55
CA PHE A 66 -14.44 -4.71 2.91
C PHE A 66 -15.78 -5.41 3.03
N GLU A 67 -16.61 -5.35 1.99
CA GLU A 67 -17.93 -6.01 1.98
C GLU A 67 -18.78 -5.61 3.17
N GLY A 68 -18.69 -4.32 3.52
CA GLY A 68 -19.49 -3.81 4.61
C GLY A 68 -18.89 -4.01 5.99
N ASN A 69 -17.75 -4.69 6.07
CA ASN A 69 -17.07 -4.93 7.34
C ASN A 69 -15.98 -3.92 7.58
N ARG A 70 -15.61 -3.76 8.84
CA ARG A 70 -14.49 -2.90 9.18
C ARG A 70 -13.40 -3.76 9.81
N PRO A 71 -12.24 -3.87 9.19
CA PRO A 71 -11.17 -4.66 9.77
C PRO A 71 -10.64 -4.02 11.06
N PRO A 72 -10.04 -4.81 11.95
CA PRO A 72 -9.47 -4.27 13.18
C PRO A 72 -8.22 -3.45 12.86
N ALA A 73 -8.37 -2.13 12.89
CA ALA A 73 -7.30 -1.21 12.57
C ALA A 73 -7.56 0.12 13.26
N ASP A 74 -6.54 0.96 13.27
CA ASP A 74 -6.64 2.26 13.88
C ASP A 74 -7.06 3.26 12.81
N PHE A 75 -8.30 3.72 12.89
CA PHE A 75 -8.85 4.62 11.90
C PHE A 75 -8.95 6.05 12.43
N ARG A 76 -8.13 6.39 13.41
CA ARG A 76 -8.23 7.72 14.00
C ARG A 76 -8.07 8.84 12.97
N CYS A 77 -7.32 8.59 11.92
CA CYS A 77 -7.16 9.62 10.90
C CYS A 77 -8.47 9.93 10.18
N LEU A 78 -9.42 9.00 10.17
CA LEU A 78 -10.71 9.24 9.57
C LEU A 78 -11.60 10.11 10.45
N GLU A 79 -11.39 10.05 11.75
CA GLU A 79 -12.23 10.78 12.70
C GLU A 79 -11.90 12.25 12.69
N LYS A 80 -10.78 12.61 12.14
CA LYS A 80 -10.39 14.00 12.13
C LYS A 80 -10.94 14.79 10.97
N SER A 81 -11.57 14.16 10.06
CA SER A 81 -12.08 14.82 8.86
C SER A 81 -13.21 15.77 9.13
#